data_531f48836824701050ed4a069ebbc2c5
#
_entry.id   531f48836824701050ed4a069ebbc2c5
#
_cell.length_a   1.000
_cell.length_b   1.000
_cell.length_c   1.000
_cell.angle_alpha   90.00
_cell.angle_beta   90.00
_cell.angle_gamma   90.00
#
_symmetry.space_group_name_H-M   'P 1'
#
loop_
_entity.id
_entity.type
_entity.pdbx_description
1 polymer ?
#
loop_
_entity_poly.entity_id
_entity_poly.type
_entity_poly.pdbx_seq_one_letter_code
_entity_poly.pdbx_strand_id
1 'polypeptide(L)'
;FPVDVMREDFAPDIMIGVDVHSEDSLPATGIVAQLENMIIQNNDYNLPADEGIRVHVDVSRFSLLDFGKAKEIYTIGYNRAIQMMDSIKGRVISRVPAPTRRLRRDVFKSQTPYVRFDSVHVTGGTPGQNAYLTHLFRSAKTDTFGIDHARLSYYRALTPGKLRNLMPQAEYQPEKGLFSLNLQATPKNNFALGAGGYLTSSINSMIFVSASYSSMSFGSWSSNIMGWIGQSYMAGEVTGKLFLTNYFPSALEITGVMSRQKYYENDKLFYQDNSPAFISRQEGFGRLSYSWAVGRRGKAMVGVGGGRLHNRFYSNDSPNFTESNREVTNMDLGQAIGRLEFCSLDNMSYPTSGSF
;
A
#
# COMPACT_ATOMS: atom_id res chain seq x y z
N PHE A 1 -13.39 -27.56 17.84
CA PHE A 1 -13.61 -27.84 16.40
C PHE A 1 -15.10 -27.59 16.07
N PRO A 2 -15.43 -27.13 14.86
CA PRO A 2 -16.81 -26.95 14.40
C PRO A 2 -17.43 -28.29 13.98
N VAL A 3 -17.52 -29.23 14.93
CA VAL A 3 -17.99 -30.60 14.70
C VAL A 3 -19.45 -30.63 14.31
N ASP A 4 -20.26 -29.81 14.93
CA ASP A 4 -21.69 -29.64 14.67
C ASP A 4 -21.96 -29.19 13.24
N VAL A 5 -21.26 -28.17 12.78
CA VAL A 5 -21.34 -27.65 11.40
C VAL A 5 -20.87 -28.70 10.37
N MET A 6 -19.74 -29.36 10.67
CA MET A 6 -19.23 -30.42 9.79
C MET A 6 -20.21 -31.59 9.65
N ARG A 7 -20.92 -31.94 10.74
CA ARG A 7 -21.93 -33.00 10.74
C ARG A 7 -23.16 -32.58 9.94
N GLU A 8 -23.64 -31.35 10.17
CA GLU A 8 -24.86 -30.82 9.54
C GLU A 8 -24.68 -30.57 8.04
N ASP A 9 -23.60 -29.91 7.65
CA ASP A 9 -23.40 -29.47 6.26
C ASP A 9 -22.81 -30.56 5.36
N PHE A 10 -21.96 -31.45 5.88
CA PHE A 10 -21.17 -32.37 5.06
C PHE A 10 -21.43 -33.84 5.34
N ALA A 11 -22.06 -34.20 6.48
CA ALA A 11 -22.31 -35.59 6.89
C ALA A 11 -21.14 -36.54 6.59
N PRO A 12 -19.90 -36.26 7.06
CA PRO A 12 -18.73 -37.04 6.71
C PRO A 12 -18.72 -38.40 7.39
N ASP A 13 -18.16 -39.43 6.73
CA ASP A 13 -17.96 -40.75 7.34
C ASP A 13 -16.93 -40.73 8.48
N ILE A 14 -15.99 -39.82 8.44
CA ILE A 14 -14.96 -39.60 9.45
C ILE A 14 -14.48 -38.14 9.43
N MET A 15 -14.30 -37.56 10.60
CA MET A 15 -13.67 -36.24 10.78
C MET A 15 -12.21 -36.37 11.21
N ILE A 16 -11.33 -35.52 10.70
CA ILE A 16 -9.96 -35.43 11.16
C ILE A 16 -9.76 -34.03 11.68
N GLY A 17 -9.66 -33.86 12.99
CA GLY A 17 -9.39 -32.59 13.64
C GLY A 17 -7.88 -32.43 13.89
N VAL A 18 -7.28 -31.37 13.39
CA VAL A 18 -5.89 -31.06 13.69
C VAL A 18 -5.84 -29.85 14.59
N ASP A 19 -5.19 -29.98 15.73
CA ASP A 19 -4.97 -28.87 16.65
C ASP A 19 -3.48 -28.64 16.91
N VAL A 20 -3.13 -27.37 17.13
CA VAL A 20 -1.77 -26.91 17.33
C VAL A 20 -1.66 -26.08 18.61
N HIS A 21 -2.61 -26.22 19.55
CA HIS A 21 -2.55 -25.48 20.78
C HIS A 21 -1.55 -26.12 21.76
N SER A 22 -1.01 -25.33 22.67
CA SER A 22 -0.19 -25.80 23.77
C SER A 22 -1.10 -26.16 24.95
N GLU A 23 -1.01 -27.40 25.47
CA GLU A 23 -1.72 -27.80 26.68
C GLU A 23 -1.10 -27.17 27.95
N ASP A 24 0.18 -26.85 27.91
CA ASP A 24 0.89 -26.16 28.99
C ASP A 24 0.80 -24.65 28.77
N SER A 25 -0.11 -24.00 29.47
CA SER A 25 -0.10 -22.55 29.59
C SER A 25 1.13 -22.10 30.41
N LEU A 26 2.23 -21.84 29.73
CA LEU A 26 3.36 -21.16 30.36
C LEU A 26 2.85 -19.84 30.93
N PRO A 27 3.28 -19.47 32.17
CA PRO A 27 2.89 -18.19 32.74
C PRO A 27 3.32 -17.07 31.78
N ALA A 28 2.34 -16.41 31.22
CA ALA A 28 2.54 -15.40 30.20
C ALA A 28 3.24 -14.18 30.80
N THR A 29 4.55 -14.11 30.67
CA THR A 29 5.36 -12.95 31.05
C THR A 29 5.39 -11.95 29.89
N GLY A 30 4.30 -11.23 29.70
CA GLY A 30 4.21 -10.17 28.70
C GLY A 30 2.80 -10.00 28.12
N ILE A 31 2.48 -8.77 27.71
CA ILE A 31 1.15 -8.41 27.18
C ILE A 31 0.80 -9.21 25.92
N VAL A 32 1.79 -9.47 25.06
CA VAL A 32 1.58 -10.24 23.81
C VAL A 32 1.22 -11.70 24.12
N ALA A 33 1.92 -12.35 25.05
CA ALA A 33 1.64 -13.71 25.48
C ALA A 33 0.30 -13.83 26.21
N GLN A 34 -0.12 -12.80 26.94
CA GLN A 34 -1.46 -12.74 27.56
C GLN A 34 -2.56 -12.63 26.52
N LEU A 35 -2.40 -11.80 25.49
CA LEU A 35 -3.34 -11.69 24.37
C LEU A 35 -3.40 -12.99 23.56
N GLU A 36 -2.27 -13.63 23.34
CA GLU A 36 -2.16 -14.95 22.69
C GLU A 36 -2.96 -16.00 23.45
N ASN A 37 -2.78 -16.10 24.75
CA ASN A 37 -3.54 -17.02 25.60
C ASN A 37 -5.05 -16.72 25.58
N MET A 38 -5.47 -15.46 25.61
CA MET A 38 -6.89 -15.09 25.54
C MET A 38 -7.55 -15.50 24.22
N ILE A 39 -6.83 -15.46 23.12
CA ILE A 39 -7.36 -15.82 21.78
C ILE A 39 -7.42 -17.34 21.63
N ILE A 40 -6.41 -18.06 22.13
CA ILE A 40 -6.26 -19.51 21.91
C ILE A 40 -7.03 -20.34 22.93
N GLN A 41 -7.10 -19.92 24.18
CA GLN A 41 -7.69 -20.72 25.27
C GLN A 41 -9.23 -20.85 25.20
N ASN A 42 -9.91 -20.08 24.39
CA ASN A 42 -11.38 -20.07 24.30
C ASN A 42 -11.96 -21.01 23.21
N ASN A 43 -11.15 -21.88 22.64
CA ASN A 43 -11.59 -22.76 21.58
C ASN A 43 -11.85 -24.19 22.12
N ASP A 44 -12.98 -24.77 21.76
CA ASP A 44 -13.28 -26.17 22.02
C ASP A 44 -12.61 -27.08 20.97
N TYR A 45 -11.61 -27.84 21.38
CA TYR A 45 -10.89 -28.80 20.55
C TYR A 45 -11.42 -30.26 20.74
N ASN A 46 -12.60 -30.39 21.30
CA ASN A 46 -13.18 -31.67 21.49
C ASN A 46 -13.70 -32.27 20.17
N LEU A 47 -13.32 -33.51 19.91
CA LEU A 47 -13.79 -34.29 18.77
C LEU A 47 -14.15 -35.69 19.30
N PRO A 48 -15.45 -36.08 19.25
CA PRO A 48 -15.88 -37.38 19.73
C PRO A 48 -15.10 -38.51 19.04
N ALA A 49 -14.63 -39.47 19.84
CA ALA A 49 -13.78 -40.53 19.35
C ALA A 49 -14.45 -41.47 18.35
N ASP A 50 -15.77 -41.58 18.39
CA ASP A 50 -16.60 -42.33 17.44
C ASP A 50 -16.77 -41.60 16.09
N GLU A 51 -16.75 -40.27 16.08
CA GLU A 51 -16.95 -39.46 14.89
C GLU A 51 -15.64 -39.07 14.19
N GLY A 52 -14.51 -39.07 14.92
CA GLY A 52 -13.29 -38.57 14.31
C GLY A 52 -11.97 -38.99 14.98
N ILE A 53 -10.89 -38.46 14.41
CA ILE A 53 -9.52 -38.64 14.91
C ILE A 53 -8.94 -37.25 15.16
N ARG A 54 -8.52 -37.02 16.39
CA ARG A 54 -7.77 -35.80 16.76
C ARG A 54 -6.29 -36.01 16.55
N VAL A 55 -5.68 -35.12 15.78
CA VAL A 55 -4.24 -35.04 15.55
C VAL A 55 -3.71 -33.82 16.30
N HIS A 56 -3.20 -34.07 17.50
CA HIS A 56 -2.53 -33.02 18.27
C HIS A 56 -1.08 -32.87 17.82
N VAL A 57 -0.65 -31.62 17.47
CA VAL A 57 0.71 -31.28 17.07
C VAL A 57 1.27 -30.31 18.10
N ASP A 58 2.26 -30.77 18.86
CA ASP A 58 2.93 -29.93 19.86
C ASP A 58 3.83 -28.91 19.19
N VAL A 59 3.44 -27.65 19.29
CA VAL A 59 4.19 -26.48 18.81
C VAL A 59 4.53 -25.52 19.95
N SER A 60 4.47 -25.95 21.21
CA SER A 60 4.68 -25.13 22.41
C SER A 60 6.00 -24.34 22.42
N ARG A 61 7.02 -24.83 21.74
CA ARG A 61 8.34 -24.19 21.62
C ARG A 61 8.40 -23.04 20.60
N PHE A 62 7.32 -22.78 19.86
CA PHE A 62 7.24 -21.72 18.86
C PHE A 62 6.28 -20.63 19.31
N SER A 63 6.64 -19.39 19.01
CA SER A 63 5.74 -18.23 19.13
C SER A 63 4.87 -18.09 17.88
N LEU A 64 3.71 -17.46 18.03
CA LEU A 64 2.83 -17.09 16.89
C LEU A 64 3.54 -16.26 15.80
N LEU A 65 4.62 -15.56 16.15
CA LEU A 65 5.37 -14.70 15.23
C LEU A 65 6.60 -15.38 14.60
N ASP A 66 6.83 -16.67 14.89
CA ASP A 66 7.99 -17.42 14.36
C ASP A 66 7.81 -17.86 12.89
N PHE A 67 7.39 -16.96 12.02
CA PHE A 67 7.18 -17.25 10.59
C PHE A 67 8.43 -17.78 9.88
N GLY A 68 9.62 -17.40 10.32
CA GLY A 68 10.89 -17.90 9.80
C GLY A 68 11.10 -19.40 10.04
N LYS A 69 10.40 -20.00 11.00
CA LYS A 69 10.46 -21.43 11.35
C LYS A 69 9.36 -22.28 10.71
N ALA A 70 8.60 -21.72 9.77
CA ALA A 70 7.47 -22.42 9.14
C ALA A 70 7.81 -23.78 8.57
N LYS A 71 9.00 -23.97 8.00
CA LYS A 71 9.47 -25.28 7.49
C LYS A 71 9.67 -26.31 8.60
N GLU A 72 10.16 -25.88 9.75
CA GLU A 72 10.36 -26.75 10.91
C GLU A 72 9.00 -27.18 11.49
N ILE A 73 8.08 -26.23 11.67
CA ILE A 73 6.70 -26.47 12.14
C ILE A 73 5.97 -27.43 11.18
N TYR A 74 6.08 -27.21 9.88
CA TYR A 74 5.54 -28.13 8.87
C TYR A 74 6.08 -29.56 9.04
N THR A 75 7.37 -29.73 9.26
CA THR A 75 7.99 -31.06 9.42
C THR A 75 7.47 -31.78 10.66
N ILE A 76 7.26 -31.06 11.77
CA ILE A 76 6.67 -31.63 12.99
C ILE A 76 5.26 -32.13 12.72
N GLY A 77 4.42 -31.29 12.13
CA GLY A 77 3.04 -31.66 11.81
C GLY A 77 2.95 -32.83 10.84
N TYR A 78 3.81 -32.84 9.81
CA TYR A 78 3.89 -33.94 8.85
C TYR A 78 4.27 -35.27 9.53
N ASN A 79 5.33 -35.27 10.35
CA ASN A 79 5.76 -36.45 11.07
C ASN A 79 4.68 -36.95 12.05
N ARG A 80 4.00 -36.04 12.73
CA ARG A 80 2.88 -36.41 13.61
C ARG A 80 1.73 -37.05 12.85
N ALA A 81 1.35 -36.52 11.72
CA ALA A 81 0.30 -37.10 10.85
C ALA A 81 0.74 -38.49 10.32
N ILE A 82 2.00 -38.68 9.95
CA ILE A 82 2.51 -39.99 9.51
C ILE A 82 2.44 -41.03 10.65
N GLN A 83 2.80 -40.64 11.87
CA GLN A 83 2.70 -41.56 13.05
C GLN A 83 1.26 -42.04 13.31
N MET A 84 0.28 -41.19 12.99
CA MET A 84 -1.15 -41.52 13.16
C MET A 84 -1.78 -42.18 11.91
N MET A 85 -1.01 -42.37 10.85
CA MET A 85 -1.54 -42.81 9.57
C MET A 85 -2.23 -44.15 9.61
N ASP A 86 -1.76 -45.08 10.44
CA ASP A 86 -2.39 -46.42 10.56
C ASP A 86 -3.78 -46.31 11.21
N SER A 87 -3.93 -45.49 12.24
CA SER A 87 -5.24 -45.19 12.86
C SER A 87 -6.20 -44.53 11.86
N ILE A 88 -5.69 -43.58 11.06
CA ILE A 88 -6.48 -42.90 10.01
C ILE A 88 -6.91 -43.93 8.94
N LYS A 89 -5.97 -44.70 8.40
CA LYS A 89 -6.26 -45.71 7.39
C LYS A 89 -7.21 -46.78 7.84
N GLY A 90 -7.11 -47.20 9.12
CA GLY A 90 -8.00 -48.19 9.69
C GLY A 90 -9.48 -47.78 9.75
N ARG A 91 -9.74 -46.48 9.80
CA ARG A 91 -11.10 -45.91 9.81
C ARG A 91 -11.62 -45.51 8.42
N VAL A 92 -10.78 -45.42 7.40
CA VAL A 92 -11.19 -45.11 6.02
C VAL A 92 -11.67 -46.38 5.33
N ILE A 93 -12.99 -46.64 5.34
CA ILE A 93 -13.61 -47.86 4.84
C ILE A 93 -13.64 -47.87 3.30
N SER A 94 -13.89 -46.74 2.69
CA SER A 94 -13.97 -46.63 1.20
C SER A 94 -13.03 -45.59 0.63
N ARG A 95 -12.54 -45.86 -0.58
CA ARG A 95 -11.69 -44.94 -1.31
C ARG A 95 -12.23 -44.73 -2.73
N VAL A 96 -12.45 -43.49 -3.09
CA VAL A 96 -12.81 -43.16 -4.47
C VAL A 96 -11.53 -43.19 -5.32
N PRO A 97 -11.46 -44.04 -6.36
CA PRO A 97 -10.32 -44.11 -7.26
C PRO A 97 -9.98 -42.73 -7.86
N ALA A 98 -8.70 -42.46 -8.02
CA ALA A 98 -8.23 -41.16 -8.54
C ALA A 98 -8.85 -40.76 -9.91
N PRO A 99 -9.06 -41.67 -10.87
CA PRO A 99 -9.77 -41.37 -12.12
C PRO A 99 -11.21 -40.91 -11.87
N THR A 100 -11.96 -41.62 -11.03
CA THR A 100 -13.35 -41.25 -10.71
C THR A 100 -13.45 -39.87 -10.05
N ARG A 101 -12.52 -39.57 -9.15
CA ARG A 101 -12.44 -38.25 -8.50
C ARG A 101 -12.11 -37.15 -9.52
N ARG A 102 -11.19 -37.40 -10.46
CA ARG A 102 -10.89 -36.47 -11.56
C ARG A 102 -12.11 -36.24 -12.43
N LEU A 103 -12.77 -37.32 -12.85
CA LEU A 103 -13.98 -37.24 -13.69
C LEU A 103 -15.08 -36.40 -12.99
N ARG A 104 -15.37 -36.65 -11.69
CA ARG A 104 -16.34 -35.85 -10.94
C ARG A 104 -15.98 -34.37 -10.90
N ARG A 105 -14.69 -34.08 -10.73
CA ARG A 105 -14.19 -32.69 -10.74
C ARG A 105 -14.33 -32.05 -12.12
N ASP A 106 -14.04 -32.78 -13.18
CA ASP A 106 -14.14 -32.26 -14.54
C ASP A 106 -15.60 -32.02 -14.94
N VAL A 107 -16.51 -32.94 -14.57
CA VAL A 107 -17.97 -32.75 -14.72
C VAL A 107 -18.44 -31.52 -13.94
N PHE A 108 -18.03 -31.36 -12.69
CA PHE A 108 -18.38 -30.17 -11.90
C PHE A 108 -17.86 -28.87 -12.55
N LYS A 109 -16.61 -28.88 -13.00
CA LYS A 109 -16.01 -27.72 -13.67
C LYS A 109 -16.70 -27.40 -15.01
N SER A 110 -17.15 -28.40 -15.75
CA SER A 110 -17.88 -28.20 -17.00
C SER A 110 -19.27 -27.57 -16.81
N GLN A 111 -19.87 -27.75 -15.63
CA GLN A 111 -21.12 -27.12 -15.24
C GLN A 111 -20.93 -25.69 -14.71
N THR A 112 -19.69 -25.30 -14.38
CA THR A 112 -19.40 -23.97 -13.87
C THR A 112 -19.42 -22.96 -15.03
N PRO A 113 -20.23 -21.91 -14.97
CA PRO A 113 -20.28 -20.89 -16.03
C PRO A 113 -18.91 -20.24 -16.24
N TYR A 114 -18.54 -20.00 -17.48
CA TYR A 114 -17.33 -19.24 -17.77
C TYR A 114 -17.51 -17.79 -17.33
N VAL A 115 -16.60 -17.27 -16.49
CA VAL A 115 -16.71 -15.93 -15.90
C VAL A 115 -16.51 -14.87 -16.98
N ARG A 116 -17.64 -14.30 -17.42
CA ARG A 116 -17.70 -13.11 -18.29
C ARG A 116 -18.71 -12.13 -17.70
N PHE A 117 -18.34 -10.87 -17.70
CA PHE A 117 -19.15 -9.78 -17.16
C PHE A 117 -19.81 -9.00 -18.30
N ASP A 118 -21.09 -8.68 -18.15
CA ASP A 118 -21.85 -7.81 -19.07
C ASP A 118 -22.08 -6.41 -18.48
N SER A 119 -22.03 -6.28 -17.17
CA SER A 119 -22.33 -5.05 -16.45
C SER A 119 -21.36 -4.80 -15.29
N VAL A 120 -21.22 -3.52 -14.92
CA VAL A 120 -20.44 -3.06 -13.78
C VAL A 120 -21.28 -2.08 -12.99
N HIS A 121 -21.49 -2.36 -11.72
CA HIS A 121 -22.20 -1.50 -10.79
C HIS A 121 -21.26 -1.08 -9.66
N VAL A 122 -21.07 0.23 -9.52
CA VAL A 122 -20.19 0.79 -8.49
C VAL A 122 -21.01 1.55 -7.48
N THR A 123 -20.78 1.29 -6.21
CA THR A 123 -21.43 1.96 -5.07
C THR A 123 -20.38 2.46 -4.07
N GLY A 124 -20.80 3.35 -3.16
CA GLY A 124 -19.98 3.81 -2.03
C GLY A 124 -19.19 5.10 -2.26
N GLY A 125 -19.05 5.56 -3.52
CA GLY A 125 -18.49 6.86 -3.86
C GLY A 125 -19.53 7.90 -4.23
N THR A 126 -19.09 9.12 -4.56
CA THR A 126 -19.95 10.12 -5.19
C THR A 126 -20.33 9.68 -6.62
N PRO A 127 -21.41 10.22 -7.22
CA PRO A 127 -21.80 9.85 -8.60
C PRO A 127 -20.65 9.95 -9.61
N GLY A 128 -19.82 10.99 -9.55
CA GLY A 128 -18.66 11.17 -10.42
C GLY A 128 -17.55 10.13 -10.19
N GLN A 129 -17.31 9.76 -8.94
CA GLN A 129 -16.35 8.71 -8.58
C GLN A 129 -16.82 7.33 -9.04
N ASN A 130 -18.10 7.02 -8.84
CA ASN A 130 -18.70 5.77 -9.30
C ASN A 130 -18.66 5.66 -10.82
N ALA A 131 -18.99 6.73 -11.53
CA ALA A 131 -18.93 6.78 -13.00
C ALA A 131 -17.47 6.60 -13.51
N TYR A 132 -16.52 7.23 -12.87
CA TYR A 132 -15.09 7.07 -13.19
C TYR A 132 -14.63 5.62 -13.00
N LEU A 133 -14.95 4.99 -11.87
CA LEU A 133 -14.61 3.59 -11.62
C LEU A 133 -15.30 2.66 -12.61
N THR A 134 -16.59 2.86 -12.88
CA THR A 134 -17.33 2.09 -13.90
C THR A 134 -16.61 2.16 -15.26
N HIS A 135 -16.17 3.36 -15.66
CA HIS A 135 -15.46 3.55 -16.93
C HIS A 135 -14.11 2.82 -16.97
N LEU A 136 -13.37 2.75 -15.85
CA LEU A 136 -12.10 1.99 -15.78
C LEU A 136 -12.28 0.50 -16.09
N PHE A 137 -13.41 -0.07 -15.70
CA PHE A 137 -13.73 -1.48 -15.94
C PHE A 137 -14.38 -1.71 -17.31
N ARG A 138 -15.08 -0.70 -17.83
CA ARG A 138 -15.86 -0.80 -19.07
C ARG A 138 -15.43 0.22 -20.13
N SER A 139 -14.11 0.44 -20.28
CA SER A 139 -13.58 1.39 -21.27
C SER A 139 -13.55 0.83 -22.71
N ALA A 140 -13.65 -0.47 -22.88
CA ALA A 140 -13.70 -1.09 -24.20
C ALA A 140 -15.13 -1.09 -24.74
N LYS A 141 -15.30 -0.86 -26.06
CA LYS A 141 -16.57 -0.93 -26.78
C LYS A 141 -17.16 -2.35 -26.90
N THR A 142 -16.62 -3.32 -26.16
CA THR A 142 -17.10 -4.70 -26.15
C THR A 142 -18.24 -4.86 -25.16
N ASP A 143 -19.28 -5.60 -25.56
CA ASP A 143 -20.45 -5.82 -24.70
C ASP A 143 -20.15 -6.66 -23.46
N THR A 144 -19.08 -7.47 -23.50
CA THR A 144 -18.68 -8.33 -22.37
C THR A 144 -17.16 -8.33 -22.20
N PHE A 145 -16.69 -8.57 -20.95
CA PHE A 145 -15.26 -8.69 -20.64
C PHE A 145 -14.99 -9.85 -19.67
N GLY A 146 -13.78 -10.39 -19.72
CA GLY A 146 -13.35 -11.53 -18.90
C GLY A 146 -12.67 -11.11 -17.59
N ILE A 147 -12.33 -12.11 -16.78
CA ILE A 147 -11.71 -11.94 -15.46
C ILE A 147 -10.34 -11.23 -15.51
N ASP A 148 -9.56 -11.46 -16.57
CA ASP A 148 -8.24 -10.83 -16.69
C ASP A 148 -8.34 -9.32 -16.92
N HIS A 149 -9.35 -8.89 -17.70
CA HIS A 149 -9.65 -7.48 -17.85
C HIS A 149 -10.14 -6.87 -16.54
N ALA A 150 -11.06 -7.56 -15.84
CA ALA A 150 -11.55 -7.12 -14.53
C ALA A 150 -10.39 -6.96 -13.54
N ARG A 151 -9.48 -7.93 -13.47
CA ARG A 151 -8.28 -7.90 -12.62
C ARG A 151 -7.37 -6.72 -12.94
N LEU A 152 -7.09 -6.50 -14.22
CA LEU A 152 -6.25 -5.37 -14.65
C LEU A 152 -6.90 -4.03 -14.26
N SER A 153 -8.19 -3.88 -14.49
CA SER A 153 -8.95 -2.68 -14.15
C SER A 153 -9.01 -2.46 -12.62
N TYR A 154 -9.13 -3.54 -11.86
CA TYR A 154 -9.06 -3.50 -10.40
C TYR A 154 -7.73 -2.93 -9.90
N TYR A 155 -6.60 -3.42 -10.41
CA TYR A 155 -5.30 -2.87 -10.04
C TYR A 155 -5.12 -1.42 -10.50
N ARG A 156 -5.64 -1.06 -11.67
CA ARG A 156 -5.64 0.33 -12.15
C ARG A 156 -6.44 1.26 -11.24
N ALA A 157 -7.54 0.78 -10.69
CA ALA A 157 -8.35 1.55 -9.73
C ALA A 157 -7.63 1.77 -8.39
N LEU A 158 -6.84 0.78 -7.92
CA LEU A 158 -6.12 0.84 -6.65
C LEU A 158 -4.79 1.61 -6.76
N THR A 159 -4.12 1.58 -7.91
CA THR A 159 -2.78 2.18 -8.12
C THR A 159 -2.68 3.64 -7.69
N PRO A 160 -3.65 4.54 -7.94
CA PRO A 160 -3.56 5.92 -7.48
C PRO A 160 -3.61 6.09 -5.96
N GLY A 161 -3.89 5.04 -5.20
CA GLY A 161 -3.96 5.06 -3.74
C GLY A 161 -5.10 5.90 -3.17
N LYS A 162 -6.12 6.23 -3.98
CA LYS A 162 -7.27 7.08 -3.60
C LYS A 162 -8.44 6.30 -3.01
N LEU A 163 -8.39 4.99 -3.06
CA LEU A 163 -9.34 4.10 -2.43
C LEU A 163 -8.75 3.54 -1.14
N ARG A 164 -9.57 3.46 -0.10
CA ARG A 164 -9.27 2.73 1.12
C ARG A 164 -9.53 1.26 0.90
N ASN A 165 -10.64 0.97 0.22
CA ASN A 165 -11.05 -0.38 -0.12
C ASN A 165 -11.84 -0.38 -1.43
N LEU A 166 -11.77 -1.51 -2.15
CA LEU A 166 -12.59 -1.79 -3.32
C LEU A 166 -12.94 -3.28 -3.27
N MET A 167 -14.17 -3.61 -2.90
CA MET A 167 -14.63 -4.99 -2.77
C MET A 167 -15.37 -5.40 -4.04
N PRO A 168 -14.83 -6.35 -4.83
CA PRO A 168 -15.49 -6.90 -5.99
C PRO A 168 -16.39 -8.07 -5.59
N GLN A 169 -17.59 -8.10 -6.14
CA GLN A 169 -18.54 -9.21 -6.04
C GLN A 169 -19.06 -9.54 -7.43
N ALA A 170 -18.96 -10.79 -7.83
CA ALA A 170 -19.51 -11.29 -9.08
C ALA A 170 -20.86 -11.95 -8.79
N GLU A 171 -21.90 -11.52 -9.46
CA GLU A 171 -23.25 -12.05 -9.34
C GLU A 171 -23.66 -12.69 -10.67
N TYR A 172 -23.99 -13.99 -10.62
CA TYR A 172 -24.40 -14.73 -11.80
C TYR A 172 -25.83 -14.42 -12.20
N GLN A 173 -26.05 -14.15 -13.48
CA GLN A 173 -27.37 -13.91 -14.08
C GLN A 173 -27.75 -15.11 -14.93
N PRO A 174 -28.58 -16.06 -14.41
CA PRO A 174 -28.90 -17.31 -15.11
C PRO A 174 -29.54 -17.08 -16.47
N GLU A 175 -30.37 -16.05 -16.60
CA GLU A 175 -31.10 -15.74 -17.84
C GLU A 175 -30.16 -15.38 -19.00
N LYS A 176 -29.00 -14.78 -18.69
CA LYS A 176 -28.02 -14.34 -19.68
C LYS A 176 -26.81 -15.27 -19.78
N GLY A 177 -26.59 -16.15 -18.80
CA GLY A 177 -25.38 -16.95 -18.67
C GLY A 177 -24.11 -16.12 -18.43
N LEU A 178 -24.26 -14.90 -17.91
CA LEU A 178 -23.20 -13.91 -17.69
C LEU A 178 -23.20 -13.46 -16.23
N PHE A 179 -22.17 -12.74 -15.85
CA PHE A 179 -22.04 -12.16 -14.51
C PHE A 179 -22.18 -10.63 -14.54
N SER A 180 -22.77 -10.04 -13.51
CA SER A 180 -22.61 -8.64 -13.17
C SER A 180 -21.43 -8.49 -12.20
N LEU A 181 -20.65 -7.43 -12.38
CA LEU A 181 -19.56 -7.08 -11.46
C LEU A 181 -20.04 -5.93 -10.55
N ASN A 182 -20.30 -6.24 -9.30
CA ASN A 182 -20.65 -5.26 -8.28
C ASN A 182 -19.39 -4.85 -7.52
N LEU A 183 -19.13 -3.55 -7.44
CA LEU A 183 -17.94 -2.99 -6.80
C LEU A 183 -18.38 -2.06 -5.67
N GLN A 184 -18.05 -2.41 -4.44
CA GLN A 184 -18.23 -1.51 -3.31
C GLN A 184 -16.93 -0.74 -3.07
N ALA A 185 -16.93 0.53 -3.40
CA ALA A 185 -15.79 1.42 -3.24
C ALA A 185 -15.85 2.19 -1.92
N THR A 186 -14.73 2.31 -1.25
CA THR A 186 -14.56 3.21 -0.11
C THR A 186 -13.47 4.22 -0.43
N PRO A 187 -13.82 5.40 -0.98
CA PRO A 187 -12.84 6.44 -1.28
C PRO A 187 -12.18 6.96 0.00
N LYS A 188 -10.92 7.37 -0.10
CA LYS A 188 -10.26 8.15 0.94
C LYS A 188 -10.75 9.59 0.90
N ASN A 189 -10.57 10.30 2.01
CA ASN A 189 -10.82 11.72 2.04
C ASN A 189 -9.97 12.43 0.99
N ASN A 190 -10.56 13.36 0.27
CA ASN A 190 -9.86 14.15 -0.74
C ASN A 190 -8.82 15.09 -0.12
N PHE A 191 -8.98 15.44 1.14
CA PHE A 191 -8.14 16.38 1.88
C PHE A 191 -7.35 15.66 2.96
N ALA A 192 -6.05 15.95 3.06
CA ALA A 192 -5.18 15.46 4.10
C ALA A 192 -4.28 16.59 4.62
N LEU A 193 -4.07 16.60 5.93
CA LEU A 193 -3.14 17.48 6.63
C LEU A 193 -1.99 16.64 7.18
N GLY A 194 -0.80 17.17 7.11
CA GLY A 194 0.39 16.58 7.68
C GLY A 194 1.18 17.60 8.47
N ALA A 195 1.73 17.17 9.59
CA ALA A 195 2.68 17.95 10.36
C ALA A 195 3.75 17.01 10.90
N GLY A 196 4.98 17.49 11.00
CA GLY A 196 6.10 16.75 11.53
C GLY A 196 7.29 17.64 11.75
N GLY A 197 8.40 17.07 12.20
CA GLY A 197 9.62 17.81 12.41
C GLY A 197 10.68 16.97 13.07
N TYR A 198 11.84 17.57 13.23
CA TYR A 198 12.92 17.02 14.01
C TYR A 198 13.59 18.12 14.82
N LEU A 199 14.06 17.75 16.01
CA LEU A 199 14.83 18.60 16.90
C LEU A 199 16.24 18.03 16.95
N THR A 200 17.20 18.90 16.72
CA THR A 200 18.62 18.56 16.84
C THR A 200 19.26 19.49 17.84
N SER A 201 20.42 19.11 18.34
CA SER A 201 21.24 19.99 19.17
C SER A 201 21.93 21.11 18.38
N SER A 202 21.68 21.24 17.09
CA SER A 202 22.20 22.30 16.21
C SER A 202 21.09 23.23 15.73
N ILE A 203 21.44 24.29 15.00
CA ILE A 203 20.52 25.24 14.37
C ILE A 203 19.64 24.62 13.28
N ASN A 204 19.76 23.30 13.03
CA ASN A 204 19.06 22.58 11.97
C ASN A 204 17.72 21.99 12.41
N SER A 205 17.21 22.34 13.60
CA SER A 205 15.85 21.97 14.02
C SER A 205 14.82 22.55 13.04
N MET A 206 13.85 21.71 12.64
CA MET A 206 12.89 22.11 11.62
C MET A 206 11.53 21.45 11.84
N ILE A 207 10.48 22.21 11.59
CA ILE A 207 9.09 21.77 11.58
C ILE A 207 8.59 21.88 10.13
N PHE A 208 7.79 20.94 9.70
CA PHE A 208 7.06 21.03 8.45
C PHE A 208 5.54 20.89 8.67
N VAL A 209 4.79 21.55 7.83
CA VAL A 209 3.34 21.42 7.73
C VAL A 209 2.99 21.22 6.26
N SER A 210 1.97 20.41 6.00
CA SER A 210 1.48 20.17 4.66
C SER A 210 -0.04 20.09 4.62
N ALA A 211 -0.60 20.53 3.51
CA ALA A 211 -1.99 20.35 3.17
C ALA A 211 -2.07 19.80 1.75
N SER A 212 -2.78 18.72 1.56
CA SER A 212 -2.96 18.13 0.25
C SER A 212 -4.44 17.90 -0.06
N TYR A 213 -4.78 18.11 -1.30
CA TYR A 213 -6.08 17.80 -1.87
C TYR A 213 -5.88 16.89 -3.09
N SER A 214 -6.75 15.87 -3.22
CA SER A 214 -6.66 14.93 -4.33
C SER A 214 -8.05 14.43 -4.71
N SER A 215 -8.50 14.75 -5.91
CA SER A 215 -9.78 14.27 -6.43
C SER A 215 -9.65 12.93 -7.14
N MET A 216 -10.74 12.17 -7.20
CA MET A 216 -10.88 10.96 -8.00
C MET A 216 -12.05 11.14 -8.96
N SER A 217 -11.74 11.42 -10.23
CA SER A 217 -12.71 11.66 -11.30
C SER A 217 -12.03 11.54 -12.67
N PHE A 218 -12.77 11.71 -13.77
CA PHE A 218 -12.22 11.70 -15.14
C PHE A 218 -11.12 12.76 -15.37
N GLY A 219 -11.26 13.94 -14.79
CA GLY A 219 -10.22 14.97 -14.76
C GLY A 219 -9.66 15.08 -13.35
N SER A 220 -9.05 13.99 -12.84
CA SER A 220 -8.53 14.00 -11.49
C SER A 220 -7.31 14.90 -11.36
N TRP A 221 -7.32 15.72 -10.33
CA TRP A 221 -6.21 16.58 -10.01
C TRP A 221 -5.79 16.41 -8.55
N SER A 222 -4.55 16.72 -8.27
CA SER A 222 -4.04 16.79 -6.92
C SER A 222 -3.27 18.08 -6.73
N SER A 223 -3.38 18.68 -5.56
CA SER A 223 -2.55 19.79 -5.13
C SER A 223 -1.92 19.47 -3.79
N ASN A 224 -0.72 19.96 -3.58
CA ASN A 224 -0.01 19.84 -2.34
C ASN A 224 0.66 21.18 -2.02
N ILE A 225 0.48 21.64 -0.80
CA ILE A 225 1.13 22.82 -0.26
C ILE A 225 1.95 22.34 0.94
N MET A 226 3.23 22.64 0.94
CA MET A 226 4.15 22.29 2.01
C MET A 226 4.89 23.54 2.49
N GLY A 227 5.08 23.65 3.80
CA GLY A 227 5.93 24.66 4.42
C GLY A 227 6.92 24.03 5.39
N TRP A 228 8.17 24.45 5.33
CA TRP A 228 9.22 24.09 6.26
C TRP A 228 9.65 25.35 7.01
N ILE A 229 9.71 25.27 8.33
CA ILE A 229 10.07 26.38 9.20
C ILE A 229 11.15 25.88 10.16
N GLY A 230 12.31 26.50 10.06
CA GLY A 230 13.45 26.26 10.94
C GLY A 230 14.24 27.52 11.15
N GLN A 231 15.20 27.48 12.04
CA GLN A 231 16.04 28.63 12.36
C GLN A 231 16.93 29.04 11.19
N SER A 232 17.55 28.08 10.52
CA SER A 232 18.45 28.29 9.40
C SER A 232 17.78 28.15 8.02
N TYR A 233 16.61 27.51 7.97
CA TYR A 233 15.92 27.20 6.72
C TYR A 233 14.42 27.45 6.81
N MET A 234 13.89 28.15 5.84
CA MET A 234 12.44 28.28 5.61
C MET A 234 12.15 28.01 4.15
N ALA A 235 11.10 27.26 3.86
CA ALA A 235 10.68 27.01 2.49
C ALA A 235 9.17 26.83 2.40
N GLY A 236 8.65 27.13 1.21
CA GLY A 236 7.29 26.82 0.82
C GLY A 236 7.31 26.19 -0.56
N GLU A 237 6.51 25.15 -0.73
CA GLU A 237 6.30 24.46 -1.99
C GLU A 237 4.82 24.34 -2.29
N VAL A 238 4.45 24.60 -3.53
CA VAL A 238 3.10 24.36 -4.06
C VAL A 238 3.24 23.50 -5.29
N THR A 239 2.56 22.36 -5.29
CA THR A 239 2.51 21.44 -6.44
C THR A 239 1.08 21.23 -6.85
N GLY A 240 0.80 21.38 -8.14
CA GLY A 240 -0.47 21.04 -8.78
C GLY A 240 -0.23 19.99 -9.84
N LYS A 241 -1.04 18.93 -9.87
CA LYS A 241 -0.90 17.83 -10.82
C LYS A 241 -2.27 17.46 -11.40
N LEU A 242 -2.37 17.50 -12.70
CA LEU A 242 -3.54 17.10 -13.47
C LEU A 242 -3.27 15.75 -14.12
N PHE A 243 -4.10 14.75 -13.81
CA PHE A 243 -4.02 13.43 -14.42
C PHE A 243 -4.88 13.39 -15.67
N LEU A 244 -4.27 12.98 -16.76
CA LEU A 244 -4.92 12.84 -18.05
C LEU A 244 -5.22 11.37 -18.28
N THR A 245 -6.51 11.02 -18.27
CA THR A 245 -7.00 9.64 -18.42
C THR A 245 -7.26 9.26 -19.88
N ASN A 246 -6.37 9.64 -20.78
CA ASN A 246 -6.45 9.27 -22.19
C ASN A 246 -5.85 7.86 -22.43
N TYR A 247 -5.62 7.51 -23.67
CA TYR A 247 -5.03 6.22 -24.09
C TYR A 247 -3.72 5.88 -23.35
N PHE A 248 -2.96 6.90 -22.93
CA PHE A 248 -1.76 6.76 -22.13
C PHE A 248 -1.97 7.42 -20.78
N PRO A 249 -1.74 6.70 -19.65
CA PRO A 249 -1.67 7.32 -18.35
C PRO A 249 -0.59 8.41 -18.34
N SER A 250 -1.01 9.66 -18.24
CA SER A 250 -0.11 10.80 -18.26
C SER A 250 -0.55 11.86 -17.26
N ALA A 251 0.34 12.76 -16.91
CA ALA A 251 0.05 13.86 -16.01
C ALA A 251 0.84 15.11 -16.36
N LEU A 252 0.20 16.25 -16.22
CA LEU A 252 0.81 17.57 -16.24
C LEU A 252 0.99 18.04 -14.80
N GLU A 253 2.20 18.51 -14.46
CA GLU A 253 2.53 18.94 -13.11
C GLU A 253 3.18 20.31 -13.15
N ILE A 254 2.71 21.22 -12.30
CA ILE A 254 3.30 22.51 -12.02
C ILE A 254 3.81 22.53 -10.58
N THR A 255 5.05 22.95 -10.39
CA THR A 255 5.66 23.10 -9.07
C THR A 255 6.21 24.49 -8.91
N GLY A 256 5.92 25.14 -7.80
CA GLY A 256 6.53 26.40 -7.38
C GLY A 256 7.19 26.21 -6.03
N VAL A 257 8.43 26.68 -5.90
CA VAL A 257 9.21 26.59 -4.65
C VAL A 257 9.78 27.97 -4.33
N MET A 258 9.67 28.33 -3.07
CA MET A 258 10.39 29.48 -2.51
C MET A 258 11.11 29.02 -1.27
N SER A 259 12.40 29.33 -1.16
CA SER A 259 13.19 28.96 0.00
C SER A 259 14.11 30.07 0.45
N ARG A 260 14.43 30.06 1.73
CA ARG A 260 15.43 30.94 2.35
C ARG A 260 16.29 30.10 3.28
N GLN A 261 17.59 30.16 3.04
CA GLN A 261 18.59 29.51 3.88
C GLN A 261 19.53 30.56 4.46
N LYS A 262 19.86 30.44 5.73
CA LYS A 262 20.80 31.26 6.43
C LYS A 262 21.96 30.41 6.95
N TYR A 263 23.16 30.83 6.68
CA TYR A 263 24.39 30.23 7.20
C TYR A 263 24.95 31.15 8.28
N TYR A 264 25.24 30.59 9.43
CA TYR A 264 25.82 31.30 10.58
C TYR A 264 27.27 30.86 10.76
N GLU A 265 28.10 31.76 11.24
CA GLU A 265 29.51 31.47 11.53
C GLU A 265 29.68 30.64 12.82
N ASN A 266 28.71 30.70 13.76
CA ASN A 266 28.71 29.96 15.02
C ASN A 266 27.43 29.14 15.24
N ASP A 267 27.61 27.87 15.57
CA ASP A 267 26.55 26.90 15.93
C ASP A 267 26.11 27.01 17.41
N LYS A 268 25.81 28.20 17.91
CA LYS A 268 25.32 28.36 19.29
C LYS A 268 23.83 28.10 19.38
N LEU A 269 23.46 27.04 20.08
CA LEU A 269 22.13 26.47 20.14
C LEU A 269 21.20 27.26 21.00
N PHE A 270 21.02 27.77 21.81
CA PHE A 270 19.99 28.34 22.69
C PHE A 270 20.16 29.85 23.00
N TYR A 271 21.08 30.47 22.35
CA TYR A 271 21.27 31.90 22.44
C TYR A 271 20.75 32.58 21.19
N GLN A 272 19.94 33.61 21.34
CA GLN A 272 19.73 34.57 20.26
C GLN A 272 21.08 35.21 19.99
N ASP A 273 21.78 34.63 19.04
CA ASP A 273 22.99 35.25 18.53
C ASP A 273 22.55 36.43 17.67
N ASN A 274 22.84 37.63 18.14
CA ASN A 274 22.61 38.84 17.36
C ASN A 274 23.62 38.97 16.20
N SER A 275 24.49 37.99 16.02
CA SER A 275 25.41 37.95 14.91
C SER A 275 24.65 37.83 13.59
N PRO A 276 24.92 38.67 12.62
CA PRO A 276 24.26 38.55 11.31
C PRO A 276 24.65 37.24 10.64
N ALA A 277 23.71 36.64 9.95
CA ALA A 277 23.98 35.45 9.13
C ALA A 277 25.08 35.74 8.12
N PHE A 278 26.14 34.94 8.07
CA PHE A 278 27.26 35.11 7.17
C PHE A 278 26.82 35.10 5.70
N ILE A 279 25.93 34.17 5.36
CA ILE A 279 25.29 34.06 4.06
C ILE A 279 23.79 33.90 4.22
N SER A 280 23.00 34.64 3.47
CA SER A 280 21.58 34.44 3.30
C SER A 280 21.27 34.18 1.83
N ARG A 281 20.84 32.97 1.55
CA ARG A 281 20.44 32.53 0.21
C ARG A 281 18.91 32.45 0.14
N GLN A 282 18.35 33.15 -0.84
CA GLN A 282 16.93 33.05 -1.17
C GLN A 282 16.81 32.52 -2.59
N GLU A 283 15.96 31.56 -2.80
CA GLU A 283 15.67 31.08 -4.13
C GLU A 283 14.15 30.91 -4.34
N GLY A 284 13.75 31.20 -5.56
CA GLY A 284 12.41 30.95 -6.01
C GLY A 284 12.47 30.38 -7.41
N PHE A 285 11.79 29.26 -7.64
CA PHE A 285 11.70 28.69 -8.98
C PHE A 285 10.31 28.08 -9.24
N GLY A 286 9.96 28.03 -10.53
CA GLY A 286 8.80 27.32 -11.03
C GLY A 286 9.21 26.30 -12.07
N ARG A 287 8.49 25.19 -12.10
CA ARG A 287 8.70 24.11 -13.06
C ARG A 287 7.37 23.61 -13.59
N LEU A 288 7.30 23.42 -14.91
CA LEU A 288 6.22 22.70 -15.58
C LEU A 288 6.79 21.40 -16.12
N SER A 289 6.15 20.28 -15.82
CA SER A 289 6.58 18.97 -16.28
C SER A 289 5.41 18.13 -16.80
N TYR A 290 5.69 17.32 -17.80
CA TYR A 290 4.78 16.34 -18.36
C TYR A 290 5.36 14.93 -18.17
N SER A 291 4.56 14.04 -17.62
CA SER A 291 4.96 12.66 -17.36
C SER A 291 3.99 11.68 -17.98
N TRP A 292 4.50 10.52 -18.43
CA TRP A 292 3.69 9.45 -19.01
C TRP A 292 4.25 8.08 -18.65
N ALA A 293 3.39 7.06 -18.73
CA ALA A 293 3.77 5.68 -18.47
C ALA A 293 4.55 5.10 -19.65
N VAL A 294 5.60 4.35 -19.35
CA VAL A 294 6.42 3.60 -20.31
C VAL A 294 6.30 2.11 -19.99
N GLY A 295 5.49 1.41 -20.78
CA GLY A 295 5.16 0.02 -20.49
C GLY A 295 4.43 -0.16 -19.16
N ARG A 296 4.69 -1.28 -18.47
CA ARG A 296 4.00 -1.63 -17.20
C ARG A 296 4.75 -1.15 -15.95
N ARG A 297 6.03 -0.83 -16.06
CA ARG A 297 6.92 -0.57 -14.92
C ARG A 297 7.73 0.70 -15.05
N GLY A 298 7.56 1.42 -16.16
CA GLY A 298 8.32 2.63 -16.46
C GLY A 298 7.49 3.89 -16.41
N LYS A 299 8.14 5.00 -16.09
CA LYS A 299 7.62 6.36 -16.16
C LYS A 299 8.68 7.25 -16.81
N ALA A 300 8.29 8.01 -17.80
CA ALA A 300 9.12 9.07 -18.36
C ALA A 300 8.55 10.44 -18.00
N MET A 301 9.40 11.40 -17.83
CA MET A 301 9.06 12.79 -17.52
C MET A 301 9.99 13.74 -18.28
N VAL A 302 9.43 14.81 -18.80
CA VAL A 302 10.15 15.96 -19.30
C VAL A 302 9.62 17.22 -18.63
N GLY A 303 10.47 18.19 -18.40
CA GLY A 303 10.06 19.43 -17.78
C GLY A 303 10.99 20.57 -18.08
N VAL A 304 10.44 21.77 -17.96
CA VAL A 304 11.18 23.04 -18.07
C VAL A 304 10.85 23.90 -16.87
N GLY A 305 11.80 24.68 -16.43
CA GLY A 305 11.62 25.57 -15.30
C GLY A 305 12.57 26.75 -15.34
N GLY A 306 12.26 27.71 -14.51
CA GLY A 306 13.11 28.88 -14.32
C GLY A 306 12.93 29.44 -12.92
N GLY A 307 13.91 30.17 -12.50
CA GLY A 307 13.91 30.76 -11.16
C GLY A 307 14.98 31.81 -10.98
N ARG A 308 14.97 32.38 -9.80
CA ARG A 308 15.95 33.39 -9.39
C ARG A 308 16.55 32.99 -8.04
N LEU A 309 17.87 33.12 -7.98
CA LEU A 309 18.67 33.00 -6.79
C LEU A 309 19.13 34.39 -6.34
N HIS A 310 18.92 34.71 -5.08
CA HIS A 310 19.32 35.95 -4.45
C HIS A 310 20.19 35.62 -3.24
N ASN A 311 21.49 35.86 -3.37
CA ASN A 311 22.47 35.66 -2.32
C ASN A 311 22.86 36.99 -1.69
N ARG A 312 22.90 37.00 -0.36
CA ARG A 312 23.46 38.10 0.43
C ARG A 312 24.59 37.53 1.27
N PHE A 313 25.75 38.11 1.19
CA PHE A 313 26.93 37.64 1.93
C PHE A 313 27.79 38.82 2.38
N TYR A 314 28.62 38.57 3.38
CA TYR A 314 29.63 39.50 3.81
C TYR A 314 30.99 39.10 3.21
N SER A 315 31.70 40.02 2.62
CA SER A 315 33.05 39.77 2.11
C SER A 315 34.01 39.56 3.29
N ASN A 316 34.91 38.59 3.17
CA ASN A 316 35.92 38.29 4.19
C ASN A 316 36.89 39.47 4.48
N ASP A 317 36.93 40.49 3.59
CA ASP A 317 37.80 41.65 3.75
C ASP A 317 37.18 42.75 4.62
N SER A 318 35.95 42.56 5.12
CA SER A 318 35.26 43.55 5.94
C SER A 318 35.33 43.18 7.42
N PRO A 319 36.09 43.91 8.25
CA PRO A 319 36.22 43.62 9.70
C PRO A 319 34.94 43.93 10.50
N ASN A 320 33.94 44.57 9.92
CA ASN A 320 32.68 44.95 10.57
C ASN A 320 31.49 44.42 9.75
N PHE A 321 30.73 43.51 10.31
CA PHE A 321 29.49 43.00 9.75
C PHE A 321 28.33 43.99 9.93
N THR A 322 28.37 45.09 9.17
CA THR A 322 27.28 46.06 9.13
C THR A 322 26.42 45.86 7.91
N GLU A 323 25.16 46.26 7.98
CA GLU A 323 24.19 46.07 6.88
C GLU A 323 24.66 46.83 5.60
N SER A 324 25.45 47.87 5.76
CA SER A 324 26.05 48.64 4.64
C SER A 324 27.17 47.90 3.89
N ASN A 325 27.79 46.88 4.49
CA ASN A 325 28.89 46.11 3.91
C ASN A 325 28.45 44.78 3.30
N ARG A 326 27.13 44.60 3.16
CA ARG A 326 26.56 43.39 2.61
C ARG A 326 26.57 43.41 1.10
N GLU A 327 27.21 42.43 0.49
CA GLU A 327 27.19 42.21 -0.95
C GLU A 327 25.94 41.42 -1.36
N VAL A 328 25.43 41.70 -2.57
CA VAL A 328 24.22 41.05 -3.12
C VAL A 328 24.54 40.54 -4.51
N THR A 329 24.26 39.25 -4.72
CA THR A 329 24.37 38.63 -6.04
C THR A 329 23.01 38.04 -6.44
N ASN A 330 22.58 38.42 -7.65
CA ASN A 330 21.37 37.85 -8.26
C ASN A 330 21.79 36.96 -9.44
N MET A 331 21.16 35.80 -9.53
CA MET A 331 21.37 34.84 -10.62
C MET A 331 20.03 34.33 -11.11
N ASP A 332 19.80 34.45 -12.41
CA ASP A 332 18.65 33.82 -13.05
C ASP A 332 19.02 32.42 -13.53
N LEU A 333 18.13 31.45 -13.27
CA LEU A 333 18.33 30.03 -13.56
C LEU A 333 17.30 29.56 -14.56
N GLY A 334 17.76 28.81 -15.57
CA GLY A 334 16.91 28.02 -16.45
C GLY A 334 17.19 26.54 -16.27
N GLN A 335 16.16 25.73 -16.27
CA GLN A 335 16.26 24.29 -16.09
C GLN A 335 15.49 23.55 -17.18
N ALA A 336 16.12 22.55 -17.77
CA ALA A 336 15.45 21.50 -18.52
C ALA A 336 15.73 20.17 -17.84
N ILE A 337 14.72 19.33 -17.69
CA ILE A 337 14.82 18.03 -17.01
C ILE A 337 14.24 16.93 -17.90
N GLY A 338 14.98 15.84 -18.02
CA GLY A 338 14.49 14.57 -18.57
C GLY A 338 14.72 13.47 -17.52
N ARG A 339 13.70 12.67 -17.22
CA ARG A 339 13.80 11.60 -16.24
C ARG A 339 13.12 10.37 -16.76
N LEU A 340 13.79 9.23 -16.62
CA LEU A 340 13.25 7.92 -16.92
C LEU A 340 13.40 7.04 -15.68
N GLU A 341 12.30 6.53 -15.19
CA GLU A 341 12.23 5.70 -13.99
C GLU A 341 11.67 4.33 -14.35
N PHE A 342 12.30 3.28 -13.88
CA PHE A 342 11.76 1.92 -13.95
C PHE A 342 11.71 1.35 -12.54
N CYS A 343 10.54 0.86 -12.15
CA CYS A 343 10.32 0.29 -10.84
C CYS A 343 9.68 -1.10 -10.98
N SER A 344 10.35 -2.10 -10.47
CA SER A 344 9.87 -3.49 -10.40
C SER A 344 9.73 -3.99 -8.97
N LEU A 345 9.86 -3.10 -7.97
CA LEU A 345 9.71 -3.44 -6.56
C LEU A 345 8.33 -4.02 -6.28
N ASP A 346 8.27 -5.06 -5.47
CA ASP A 346 7.04 -5.67 -4.97
C ASP A 346 6.30 -4.77 -3.98
N ASN A 347 7.04 -3.99 -3.18
CA ASN A 347 6.52 -3.00 -2.25
C ASN A 347 7.45 -1.77 -2.22
N MET A 348 6.89 -0.56 -2.31
CA MET A 348 7.67 0.68 -2.29
C MET A 348 8.26 1.01 -0.93
N SER A 349 7.57 0.67 0.17
CA SER A 349 7.99 1.01 1.53
C SER A 349 8.91 -0.05 2.15
N TYR A 350 8.66 -1.32 1.85
CA TYR A 350 9.40 -2.46 2.39
C TYR A 350 9.66 -3.47 1.26
N PRO A 351 10.57 -3.17 0.34
CA PRO A 351 10.82 -4.04 -0.80
C PRO A 351 11.52 -5.33 -0.36
N THR A 352 10.96 -6.47 -0.79
CA THR A 352 11.56 -7.79 -0.60
C THR A 352 12.12 -8.35 -1.89
N SER A 353 11.70 -7.80 -3.04
CA SER A 353 12.20 -8.19 -4.36
C SER A 353 12.01 -7.07 -5.39
N GLY A 354 12.78 -7.12 -6.47
CA GLY A 354 12.72 -6.16 -7.56
C GLY A 354 13.87 -5.17 -7.58
N SER A 355 13.77 -4.16 -8.45
CA SER A 355 14.75 -3.09 -8.64
C SER A 355 14.04 -1.75 -8.92
N PHE A 356 14.73 -0.67 -8.56
CA PHE A 356 14.31 0.70 -8.82
C PHE A 356 15.45 1.49 -9.46
#